data_8231e7e59c4c7daa61d28574c8e7608f
#
_entry.id   8231e7e59c4c7daa61d28574c8e7608f
#
_cell.length_a   1.000
_cell.length_b   1.000
_cell.length_c   1.000
_cell.angle_alpha   90.00
_cell.angle_beta   90.00
_cell.angle_gamma   90.00
#
_symmetry.space_group_name_H-M   'P 1'
#
loop_
_entity.id
_entity.type
_entity.pdbx_description
1 polymer ?
#
loop_
_entity_poly.entity_id
_entity_poly.type
_entity_poly.pdbx_seq_one_letter_code
_entity_poly.pdbx_strand_id
1 'polypeptide(L)'
;INYSIEIDDPGILSYYCSKLILQPVVENSIQHGILQTPSQSGNISINAVRDGSDVTIRIKDDGIGIPKEKVDELNAFLSDINKHPEKDQGLGYGIFNINRRIKLSNGNEYGITIESCCREYTLVIIKIPLLDKEGTVNV
;
A
#
# COMPACT_ATOMS: atom_id res chain seq x y z
N ILE A 1 7.79 -17.16 3.96
CA ILE A 1 7.67 -15.71 4.00
C ILE A 1 7.60 -15.28 5.45
N ASN A 2 8.48 -14.39 5.84
CA ASN A 2 8.53 -13.85 7.19
C ASN A 2 7.83 -12.50 7.24
N TYR A 3 7.19 -12.22 8.35
CA TYR A 3 6.50 -10.94 8.57
C TYR A 3 7.06 -10.23 9.78
N SER A 4 7.12 -8.90 9.70
CA SER A 4 7.35 -8.06 10.87
C SER A 4 6.34 -6.91 10.85
N ILE A 5 5.81 -6.57 12.03
CA ILE A 5 4.80 -5.53 12.15
C ILE A 5 5.25 -4.57 13.25
N GLU A 6 5.44 -3.30 12.89
CA GLU A 6 5.77 -2.24 13.82
C GLU A 6 4.71 -1.15 13.73
N ILE A 7 4.07 -0.87 14.86
CA ILE A 7 2.96 0.07 14.92
C ILE A 7 3.24 1.08 16.03
N ASP A 8 3.28 2.34 15.65
CA ASP A 8 3.54 3.45 16.57
C ASP A 8 2.46 3.54 17.65
N ASP A 9 1.20 3.36 17.25
CA ASP A 9 0.07 3.35 18.17
C ASP A 9 -0.82 2.15 17.84
N PRO A 10 -0.91 1.15 18.74
CA PRO A 10 -1.76 -0.02 18.48
C PRO A 10 -3.21 0.31 18.17
N GLY A 11 -3.72 1.44 18.68
CA GLY A 11 -5.07 1.88 18.38
C GLY A 11 -5.31 2.18 16.91
N ILE A 12 -4.26 2.51 16.15
CA ILE A 12 -4.37 2.77 14.73
C ILE A 12 -4.96 1.56 14.02
N LEU A 13 -4.40 0.39 14.25
CA LEU A 13 -4.84 -0.82 13.58
C LEU A 13 -6.21 -1.30 14.01
N SER A 14 -6.64 -0.98 15.21
CA SER A 14 -7.99 -1.37 15.63
C SER A 14 -9.05 -0.66 14.78
N TYR A 15 -8.72 0.51 14.25
CA TYR A 15 -9.63 1.26 13.38
C TYR A 15 -9.47 0.88 11.91
N TYR A 16 -8.21 0.69 11.47
CA TYR A 16 -7.90 0.57 10.05
C TYR A 16 -7.42 -0.79 9.63
N CYS A 17 -7.19 -1.68 10.57
CA CYS A 17 -6.73 -3.01 10.28
C CYS A 17 -7.82 -3.77 9.58
N SER A 18 -8.31 -3.18 8.56
CA SER A 18 -9.35 -3.83 7.84
C SER A 18 -8.72 -4.74 6.82
N LYS A 19 -9.33 -5.87 6.68
CA LYS A 19 -9.11 -6.76 5.56
C LYS A 19 -9.29 -6.01 4.24
N LEU A 20 -9.99 -4.86 4.30
CA LEU A 20 -10.28 -4.06 3.11
C LEU A 20 -9.09 -3.25 2.61
N ILE A 21 -8.15 -2.92 3.50
CA ILE A 21 -6.99 -2.09 3.14
C ILE A 21 -5.70 -2.90 3.12
N LEU A 22 -5.36 -3.54 4.23
CA LEU A 22 -4.06 -4.20 4.35
C LEU A 22 -3.96 -5.50 3.57
N GLN A 23 -5.01 -6.31 3.60
CA GLN A 23 -4.97 -7.62 2.96
C GLN A 23 -4.64 -7.55 1.46
N PRO A 24 -5.31 -6.72 0.65
CA PRO A 24 -4.97 -6.66 -0.77
C PRO A 24 -3.55 -6.20 -1.03
N VAL A 25 -3.01 -5.30 -0.19
CA VAL A 25 -1.64 -4.82 -0.36
C VAL A 25 -0.63 -5.91 0.00
N VAL A 26 -0.87 -6.63 1.09
CA VAL A 26 -0.02 -7.75 1.49
C VAL A 26 -0.06 -8.86 0.43
N GLU A 27 -1.24 -9.19 -0.07
CA GLU A 27 -1.39 -10.17 -1.15
C GLU A 27 -0.60 -9.74 -2.39
N ASN A 28 -0.62 -8.45 -2.71
CA ASN A 28 0.15 -7.91 -3.81
C ASN A 28 1.66 -8.09 -3.59
N SER A 29 2.14 -7.81 -2.38
CA SER A 29 3.55 -8.00 -2.04
C SER A 29 3.98 -9.46 -2.20
N ILE A 30 3.11 -10.38 -1.84
CA ILE A 30 3.39 -11.81 -2.01
C ILE A 30 3.39 -12.18 -3.49
N GLN A 31 2.31 -11.86 -4.22
CA GLN A 31 2.12 -12.31 -5.60
C GLN A 31 3.07 -11.65 -6.59
N HIS A 32 3.26 -10.35 -6.48
CA HIS A 32 4.01 -9.58 -7.46
C HIS A 32 5.42 -9.20 -6.99
N GLY A 33 5.72 -9.43 -5.73
CA GLY A 33 7.05 -9.18 -5.17
C GLY A 33 7.82 -10.45 -4.87
N ILE A 34 7.46 -11.09 -3.77
CA ILE A 34 8.25 -12.21 -3.22
C ILE A 34 8.20 -13.44 -4.10
N LEU A 35 7.02 -13.83 -4.58
CA LEU A 35 6.89 -15.04 -5.41
C LEU A 35 7.52 -14.90 -6.79
N GLN A 36 7.88 -13.68 -7.18
CA GLN A 36 8.58 -13.45 -8.45
C GLN A 36 10.09 -13.58 -8.30
N THR A 37 10.61 -13.73 -7.09
CA THR A 37 12.03 -13.97 -6.88
C THR A 37 12.36 -15.45 -7.17
N PRO A 38 13.62 -15.77 -7.53
CA PRO A 38 13.99 -17.15 -7.78
C PRO A 38 13.77 -18.09 -6.59
N SER A 39 14.00 -17.60 -5.37
CA SER A 39 13.81 -18.40 -4.16
C SER A 39 12.36 -18.50 -3.73
N GLN A 40 11.50 -17.60 -4.22
CA GLN A 40 10.10 -17.48 -3.81
C GLN A 40 9.95 -17.30 -2.29
N SER A 41 10.96 -16.75 -1.65
CA SER A 41 10.96 -16.48 -0.21
C SER A 41 11.41 -15.05 0.04
N GLY A 42 11.03 -14.49 1.18
CA GLY A 42 11.40 -13.15 1.53
C GLY A 42 10.68 -12.66 2.78
N ASN A 43 10.76 -11.37 3.00
CA ASN A 43 10.24 -10.72 4.19
C ASN A 43 9.29 -9.60 3.82
N ILE A 44 8.24 -9.44 4.63
CA ILE A 44 7.30 -8.33 4.53
C ILE A 44 7.31 -7.60 5.86
N SER A 45 7.49 -6.30 5.82
CA SER A 45 7.39 -5.46 7.02
C SER A 45 6.24 -4.48 6.86
N ILE A 46 5.49 -4.28 7.93
CA ILE A 46 4.38 -3.33 7.98
C ILE A 46 4.70 -2.35 9.11
N ASN A 47 4.71 -1.06 8.77
CA ASN A 47 4.96 0.00 9.73
C ASN A 47 3.82 1.01 9.62
N ALA A 48 3.24 1.39 10.75
CA ALA A 48 2.17 2.38 10.79
C ALA A 48 2.56 3.49 11.76
N VAL A 49 2.59 4.72 11.27
CA VAL A 49 3.00 5.90 12.04
C VAL A 49 1.90 6.95 11.96
N ARG A 50 1.58 7.50 13.10
CA ARG A 50 0.69 8.65 13.20
C ARG A 50 1.47 9.94 13.08
N ASP A 51 1.02 10.83 12.21
CA ASP A 51 1.60 12.16 12.05
C ASP A 51 0.46 13.19 12.09
N GLY A 52 0.32 13.82 13.26
CA GLY A 52 -0.78 14.77 13.46
C GLY A 52 -2.14 14.09 13.34
N SER A 53 -2.92 14.53 12.36
CA SER A 53 -4.24 13.96 12.08
C SER A 53 -4.20 12.89 10.98
N ASP A 54 -3.02 12.53 10.51
CA ASP A 54 -2.85 11.55 9.45
C ASP A 54 -2.17 10.29 9.95
N VAL A 55 -2.39 9.20 9.22
CA VAL A 55 -1.70 7.92 9.44
C VAL A 55 -1.02 7.53 8.14
N THR A 56 0.25 7.16 8.25
CA THR A 56 1.03 6.63 7.13
C THR A 56 1.35 5.18 7.42
N ILE A 57 0.93 4.30 6.52
CA ILE A 57 1.20 2.88 6.61
C ILE A 57 2.19 2.52 5.51
N ARG A 58 3.29 1.89 5.87
CA ARG A 58 4.31 1.45 4.93
C ARG A 58 4.37 -0.07 4.92
N ILE A 59 4.20 -0.65 3.75
CA ILE A 59 4.27 -2.09 3.55
C ILE A 59 5.42 -2.35 2.59
N LYS A 60 6.49 -2.92 3.11
CA LYS A 60 7.70 -3.17 2.35
C LYS A 60 7.94 -4.66 2.18
N ASP A 61 8.22 -5.08 0.97
CA ASP A 61 8.69 -6.43 0.70
C ASP A 61 10.09 -6.39 0.09
N ASP A 62 10.88 -7.41 0.33
CA ASP A 62 12.19 -7.59 -0.28
C ASP A 62 12.12 -8.50 -1.50
N GLY A 63 11.05 -8.38 -2.25
CA GLY A 63 10.81 -9.15 -3.46
C GLY A 63 11.59 -8.64 -4.66
N ILE A 64 11.05 -8.89 -5.84
CA ILE A 64 11.75 -8.61 -7.09
C ILE A 64 11.90 -7.10 -7.38
N GLY A 65 11.09 -6.27 -6.75
CA GLY A 65 11.09 -4.84 -7.03
C GLY A 65 10.45 -4.50 -8.37
N ILE A 66 10.46 -3.22 -8.68
CA ILE A 66 9.83 -2.69 -9.89
C ILE A 66 10.83 -1.72 -10.56
N PRO A 67 11.03 -1.80 -11.87
CA PRO A 67 11.89 -0.84 -12.57
C PRO A 67 11.37 0.59 -12.43
N LYS A 68 12.28 1.55 -12.42
CA LYS A 68 11.95 2.96 -12.18
C LYS A 68 10.89 3.51 -13.12
N GLU A 69 11.00 3.21 -14.40
CA GLU A 69 10.02 3.68 -15.39
C GLU A 69 8.62 3.17 -15.09
N LYS A 70 8.54 1.94 -14.61
CA LYS A 70 7.27 1.34 -14.24
C LYS A 70 6.72 1.95 -12.96
N VAL A 71 7.58 2.25 -11.99
CA VAL A 71 7.18 2.94 -10.75
C VAL A 71 6.57 4.31 -11.11
N ASP A 72 7.22 5.07 -11.98
CA ASP A 72 6.72 6.38 -12.39
C ASP A 72 5.36 6.26 -13.07
N GLU A 73 5.18 5.28 -13.93
CA GLU A 73 3.90 5.01 -14.59
C GLU A 73 2.81 4.64 -13.58
N LEU A 74 3.12 3.77 -12.64
CA LEU A 74 2.17 3.35 -11.61
C LEU A 74 1.75 4.52 -10.72
N ASN A 75 2.70 5.35 -10.30
CA ASN A 75 2.38 6.52 -9.49
C ASN A 75 1.58 7.55 -10.28
N ALA A 76 1.76 7.65 -11.58
CA ALA A 76 0.93 8.51 -12.41
C ALA A 76 -0.53 8.04 -12.41
N PHE A 77 -0.78 6.73 -12.50
CA PHE A 77 -2.13 6.17 -12.36
C PHE A 77 -2.70 6.42 -10.97
N LEU A 78 -1.89 6.22 -9.95
CA LEU A 78 -2.34 6.36 -8.56
C LEU A 78 -2.64 7.82 -8.18
N SER A 79 -1.96 8.78 -8.80
CA SER A 79 -2.17 10.19 -8.50
C SER A 79 -3.41 10.79 -9.13
N ASP A 80 -3.99 10.14 -10.14
CA ASP A 80 -5.15 10.64 -10.87
C ASP A 80 -6.35 9.72 -10.70
N ILE A 81 -7.35 10.20 -9.98
CA ILE A 81 -8.56 9.43 -9.68
C ILE A 81 -9.34 9.04 -10.94
N ASN A 82 -9.15 9.78 -12.04
CA ASN A 82 -9.82 9.51 -13.29
C ASN A 82 -9.10 8.47 -14.16
N LYS A 83 -7.86 8.13 -13.81
CA LYS A 83 -7.11 7.10 -14.49
C LYS A 83 -7.31 5.77 -13.78
N HIS A 84 -7.66 4.76 -14.56
CA HIS A 84 -7.79 3.40 -14.07
C HIS A 84 -7.11 2.48 -15.08
N PRO A 85 -6.18 1.63 -14.66
CA PRO A 85 -5.51 0.75 -15.59
C PRO A 85 -6.50 -0.26 -16.17
N GLU A 86 -6.45 -0.46 -17.48
CA GLU A 86 -7.28 -1.44 -18.18
C GLU A 86 -6.82 -2.86 -17.92
N LYS A 87 -5.54 -3.02 -17.55
CA LYS A 87 -4.93 -4.30 -17.28
C LYS A 87 -4.22 -4.23 -15.93
N ASP A 88 -4.02 -5.40 -15.34
CA ASP A 88 -3.13 -5.52 -14.20
C ASP A 88 -1.73 -5.04 -14.62
N GLN A 89 -1.25 -4.00 -13.96
CA GLN A 89 0.03 -3.37 -14.25
C GLN A 89 1.16 -3.98 -13.43
N GLY A 90 0.98 -5.18 -12.88
CA GLY A 90 1.96 -5.81 -12.02
C GLY A 90 1.75 -5.50 -10.55
N LEU A 91 0.64 -4.88 -10.19
CA LEU A 91 0.29 -4.56 -8.80
C LEU A 91 -1.06 -5.13 -8.38
N GLY A 92 -1.80 -5.72 -9.29
CA GLY A 92 -3.17 -6.14 -9.02
C GLY A 92 -4.14 -4.95 -8.93
N TYR A 93 -5.38 -5.19 -9.31
CA TYR A 93 -6.42 -4.15 -9.31
C TYR A 93 -6.82 -3.72 -7.91
N GLY A 94 -6.59 -4.55 -6.89
CA GLY A 94 -6.94 -4.23 -5.51
C GLY A 94 -6.29 -2.95 -5.01
N ILE A 95 -5.03 -2.72 -5.36
CA ILE A 95 -4.31 -1.51 -4.95
C ILE A 95 -4.93 -0.26 -5.58
N PHE A 96 -5.24 -0.32 -6.88
CA PHE A 96 -5.86 0.81 -7.57
C PHE A 96 -7.25 1.10 -7.03
N ASN A 97 -8.01 0.07 -6.73
CA ASN A 97 -9.35 0.23 -6.16
C ASN A 97 -9.32 0.86 -4.77
N ILE A 98 -8.40 0.43 -3.92
CA ILE A 98 -8.23 1.01 -2.58
C ILE A 98 -7.81 2.48 -2.69
N ASN A 99 -6.83 2.77 -3.52
CA ASN A 99 -6.34 4.12 -3.74
C ASN A 99 -7.48 5.05 -4.17
N ARG A 100 -8.26 4.61 -5.14
CA ARG A 100 -9.41 5.38 -5.64
C ARG A 100 -10.43 5.65 -4.53
N ARG A 101 -10.75 4.63 -3.73
CA ARG A 101 -11.71 4.76 -2.63
C ARG A 101 -11.21 5.76 -1.58
N ILE A 102 -9.92 5.68 -1.24
CA ILE A 102 -9.32 6.61 -0.28
C ILE A 102 -9.43 8.04 -0.80
N LYS A 103 -9.06 8.27 -2.06
CA LYS A 103 -9.10 9.61 -2.65
C LYS A 103 -10.51 10.15 -2.78
N LEU A 104 -11.47 9.32 -3.18
CA LEU A 104 -12.88 9.73 -3.29
C LEU A 104 -13.46 10.14 -1.94
N SER A 105 -13.06 9.46 -0.87
CA SER A 105 -13.62 9.70 0.46
C SER A 105 -12.90 10.80 1.22
N ASN A 106 -11.61 11.05 0.95
CA ASN A 106 -10.77 11.88 1.81
C ASN A 106 -10.04 13.01 1.09
N GLY A 107 -9.98 13.01 -0.24
CA GLY A 107 -9.29 14.02 -1.02
C GLY A 107 -8.03 13.48 -1.70
N ASN A 108 -7.52 14.27 -2.65
CA ASN A 108 -6.39 13.85 -3.49
C ASN A 108 -5.05 13.76 -2.75
N GLU A 109 -4.92 14.41 -1.60
CA GLU A 109 -3.71 14.33 -0.80
C GLU A 109 -3.55 12.98 -0.08
N TYR A 110 -4.60 12.17 -0.06
CA TYR A 110 -4.58 10.83 0.52
C TYR A 110 -4.52 9.78 -0.58
N GLY A 111 -4.16 8.57 -0.21
CA GLY A 111 -4.09 7.47 -1.16
C GLY A 111 -2.78 6.71 -1.07
N ILE A 112 -2.40 6.09 -2.18
CA ILE A 112 -1.26 5.19 -2.24
C ILE A 112 -0.18 5.76 -3.17
N THR A 113 1.07 5.63 -2.74
CA THR A 113 2.25 5.86 -3.58
C THR A 113 3.17 4.66 -3.47
N ILE A 114 4.05 4.50 -4.45
CA ILE A 114 4.95 3.37 -4.53
C ILE A 114 6.39 3.86 -4.69
N GLU A 115 7.29 3.24 -3.93
CA GLU A 115 8.73 3.37 -4.12
C GLU A 115 9.27 1.96 -4.33
N SER A 116 10.27 1.82 -5.16
CA SER A 116 10.86 0.53 -5.41
C SER A 116 12.28 0.66 -5.94
N CYS A 117 13.07 -0.37 -5.67
CA CYS A 117 14.37 -0.56 -6.29
C CYS A 117 14.36 -1.96 -6.90
N CYS A 118 14.62 -2.03 -8.18
CA CYS A 118 14.56 -3.29 -8.92
C CYS A 118 15.48 -4.33 -8.31
N ARG A 119 14.94 -5.51 -8.03
CA ARG A 119 15.62 -6.66 -7.40
C ARG A 119 16.00 -6.44 -5.92
N GLU A 120 15.54 -5.37 -5.30
CA GLU A 120 15.83 -5.10 -3.90
C GLU A 120 14.58 -5.04 -3.04
N TYR A 121 13.62 -4.19 -3.41
CA TYR A 121 12.41 -4.03 -2.60
C TYR A 121 11.29 -3.33 -3.37
N THR A 122 10.09 -3.46 -2.82
CA THR A 122 8.94 -2.62 -3.16
C THR A 122 8.33 -2.10 -1.87
N LEU A 123 8.06 -0.82 -1.82
CA LEU A 123 7.44 -0.15 -0.69
C LEU A 123 6.13 0.49 -1.15
N VAL A 124 5.03 0.06 -0.55
CA VAL A 124 3.71 0.65 -0.76
C VAL A 124 3.42 1.55 0.43
N ILE A 125 3.14 2.82 0.15
CA ILE A 125 2.88 3.83 1.17
C ILE A 125 1.40 4.23 1.08
N ILE A 126 0.67 4.04 2.17
CA ILE A 126 -0.74 4.38 2.26
C ILE A 126 -0.88 5.55 3.23
N LYS A 127 -1.45 6.65 2.75
CA LYS A 127 -1.75 7.80 3.60
C LYS A 127 -3.25 7.95 3.72
N ILE A 128 -3.73 7.96 4.96
CA ILE A 128 -5.15 8.12 5.28
C ILE A 128 -5.28 9.09 6.45
N PRO A 129 -6.43 9.80 6.57
CA PRO A 129 -6.64 10.63 7.74
C PRO A 129 -6.92 9.77 8.96
N LEU A 130 -6.48 10.24 10.12
CA LEU A 130 -6.84 9.61 11.37
C LEU A 130 -8.33 9.80 11.60
N LEU A 131 -9.02 8.72 11.95
CA LEU A 131 -10.45 8.78 12.13
C LEU A 131 -10.86 9.43 13.41
N ASP A 132 -12.11 9.87 13.43
CA ASP A 132 -12.76 10.35 14.62
C ASP A 132 -12.98 9.19 15.61
N LYS A 133 -13.60 9.53 16.74
CA LYS A 133 -13.79 8.57 17.83
C LYS A 133 -14.69 7.39 17.50
N GLU A 134 -15.50 7.49 16.46
CA GLU A 134 -16.36 6.38 16.04
C GLU A 134 -15.58 5.35 15.23
N GLY A 135 -14.35 5.64 14.88
CA GLY A 135 -13.54 4.69 14.15
C GLY A 135 -14.05 4.41 12.75
N THR A 136 -14.82 5.30 12.19
CA THR A 136 -15.36 5.11 10.85
C THR A 136 -14.37 5.57 9.80
N VAL A 137 -13.79 4.60 9.11
CA VAL A 137 -13.03 4.92 7.93
C VAL A 137 -13.99 5.01 6.77
N ASN A 138 -13.98 6.13 6.10
CA ASN A 138 -14.66 6.26 4.82
C ASN A 138 -13.76 5.67 3.73
N VAL A 139 -13.74 4.36 3.66
CA VAL A 139 -12.95 3.66 2.64
C VAL A 139 -13.84 2.82 1.76
#